data_892f17a135a3feaaecd3204f9720f98e
#
_entry.id   892f17a135a3feaaecd3204f9720f98e
#
_cell.length_a   1.000
_cell.length_b   1.000
_cell.length_c   1.000
_cell.angle_alpha   90.00
_cell.angle_beta   90.00
_cell.angle_gamma   90.00
#
_symmetry.space_group_name_H-M   'P 1'
#
loop_
_entity.id
_entity.type
_entity.pdbx_description
1 polymer ?
#
loop_
_entity_poly.entity_id
_entity_poly.type
_entity_poly.pdbx_seq_one_letter_code
_entity_poly.pdbx_strand_id
1 'polypeptide(L)'
;MKKLIYLWLLASVLLAAACTDDDDVFSEESGVRLQAVIDECNTTLRGAENGWKMVYYPKVESYGGYTFLFKFGTKNRVQMISDFDMSEDTDYSYNFNTSESVVLTFDSYSPLHRLADPQYPAPDYSNKKGYGVEGDFEFVVKKVTADTLYLVGKKNRVEVLLTKATGEDWLLVSMMAEMSSCFALSENERLGMSVHGVLMASGLVELDDIYHICKISYKDEEGDAVSVENPYIMTDKGCQFIQEIEVAGIKFSGLNVDLSEGFNNREFVSNDEGGSIRFFIQNFAPLNLTRDQIPTYVPNKNIASVDLLRTTNGNDVRYVITEMSSELEAQRDIIREKLPNFIDFYLELNRKDGYDGSFRIGAYQGTSVKYYNYDFKTFELLDNSVNKVVFDNQAASSSTSGFTDKDLYSIKKNKNTKAVYDAFFSGDGFVVIRDSDTVYWIRSLKDPNVWMKLEED
;
A
#
# COMPACT_ATOMS: atom_id res chain seq x y z
N MET A 1 21.52 -50.29 70.51
CA MET A 1 20.23 -50.41 69.80
C MET A 1 19.13 -49.53 70.39
N LYS A 2 18.95 -49.40 71.69
CA LYS A 2 17.86 -48.55 72.26
C LYS A 2 17.99 -47.06 71.97
N LYS A 3 19.18 -46.50 71.85
CA LYS A 3 19.40 -45.06 71.54
C LYS A 3 19.09 -44.73 70.08
N LEU A 4 19.19 -45.68 69.15
CA LEU A 4 18.85 -45.49 67.73
C LEU A 4 17.35 -45.44 67.52
N ILE A 5 16.59 -46.20 68.30
CA ILE A 5 15.12 -46.28 68.26
C ILE A 5 14.49 -44.95 68.76
N TYR A 6 15.06 -44.31 69.76
CA TYR A 6 14.61 -43.03 70.26
C TYR A 6 14.95 -41.90 69.31
N LEU A 7 16.05 -42.01 68.55
CA LEU A 7 16.35 -41.01 67.47
C LEU A 7 15.39 -41.12 66.33
N TRP A 8 14.98 -42.34 65.95
CA TRP A 8 13.96 -42.55 64.90
C TRP A 8 12.57 -42.15 65.35
N LEU A 9 12.19 -42.34 66.58
CA LEU A 9 10.92 -41.86 67.14
C LEU A 9 10.89 -40.32 67.25
N LEU A 10 11.97 -39.67 67.60
CA LEU A 10 12.06 -38.22 67.65
C LEU A 10 12.02 -37.61 66.26
N ALA A 11 12.64 -38.22 65.25
CA ALA A 11 12.60 -37.80 63.85
C ALA A 11 11.18 -37.97 63.22
N SER A 12 10.45 -39.01 63.59
CA SER A 12 9.09 -39.24 63.15
C SER A 12 8.06 -38.25 63.73
N VAL A 13 8.26 -37.78 64.97
CA VAL A 13 7.46 -36.76 65.63
C VAL A 13 7.73 -35.36 65.03
N LEU A 14 8.99 -35.07 64.65
CA LEU A 14 9.36 -33.81 63.97
C LEU A 14 8.85 -33.74 62.55
N LEU A 15 8.70 -34.88 61.87
CA LEU A 15 8.09 -34.94 60.50
C LEU A 15 6.56 -34.85 60.55
N ALA A 16 5.90 -35.21 61.64
CA ALA A 16 4.45 -35.05 61.81
C ALA A 16 4.04 -33.61 62.22
N ALA A 17 4.96 -32.81 62.73
CA ALA A 17 4.71 -31.40 63.09
C ALA A 17 4.97 -30.42 61.91
N ALA A 18 5.46 -30.91 60.75
CA ALA A 18 5.75 -30.09 59.57
C ALA A 18 4.56 -30.04 58.59
N CYS A 19 3.39 -30.59 58.95
CA CYS A 19 2.18 -30.54 58.13
C CYS A 19 1.01 -29.90 58.87
N THR A 20 1.21 -28.76 59.47
CA THR A 20 0.14 -27.90 59.95
C THR A 20 0.68 -26.48 60.01
N ASP A 21 0.53 -25.83 58.93
CA ASP A 21 0.14 -24.45 58.76
C ASP A 21 0.17 -24.18 57.24
N ASP A 22 -0.87 -24.62 56.53
CA ASP A 22 -1.37 -23.88 55.44
C ASP A 22 -1.98 -22.63 56.06
N ASP A 23 -1.14 -21.69 56.42
CA ASP A 23 -1.56 -20.31 56.53
C ASP A 23 -2.03 -19.93 55.12
N ASP A 24 -3.33 -20.01 54.91
CA ASP A 24 -3.98 -19.44 53.73
C ASP A 24 -3.52 -18.00 53.65
N VAL A 25 -2.52 -17.75 52.83
CA VAL A 25 -1.99 -16.40 52.57
C VAL A 25 -3.12 -15.45 52.12
N PHE A 26 -4.24 -16.04 51.82
CA PHE A 26 -5.47 -15.34 51.43
C PHE A 26 -6.64 -15.82 52.28
N SER A 27 -7.41 -14.89 52.80
CA SER A 27 -8.59 -15.12 53.65
C SER A 27 -9.78 -15.75 52.89
N GLU A 28 -9.73 -15.85 51.56
CA GLU A 28 -10.80 -16.38 50.71
C GLU A 28 -10.28 -17.37 49.69
N GLU A 29 -11.11 -18.36 49.32
CA GLU A 29 -10.83 -19.32 48.25
C GLU A 29 -10.57 -18.59 46.93
N SER A 30 -9.65 -19.13 46.12
CA SER A 30 -9.25 -18.55 44.83
C SER A 30 -10.48 -18.29 43.89
N GLY A 31 -11.44 -19.22 43.88
CA GLY A 31 -12.66 -19.07 43.08
C GLY A 31 -13.56 -17.88 43.51
N VAL A 32 -13.68 -17.65 44.82
CA VAL A 32 -14.46 -16.52 45.35
C VAL A 32 -13.82 -15.18 44.98
N ARG A 33 -12.50 -15.08 45.07
CA ARG A 33 -11.77 -13.86 44.66
C ARG A 33 -11.90 -13.58 43.17
N LEU A 34 -11.77 -14.59 42.31
CA LEU A 34 -11.95 -14.43 40.86
C LEU A 34 -13.37 -13.99 40.51
N GLN A 35 -14.40 -14.56 41.21
CA GLN A 35 -15.78 -14.16 41.01
C GLN A 35 -16.03 -12.69 41.45
N ALA A 36 -15.45 -12.26 42.56
CA ALA A 36 -15.54 -10.88 43.01
C ALA A 36 -14.95 -9.89 41.97
N VAL A 37 -13.83 -10.24 41.34
CA VAL A 37 -13.24 -9.43 40.26
C VAL A 37 -14.16 -9.40 39.02
N ILE A 38 -14.80 -10.53 38.65
CA ILE A 38 -15.79 -10.55 37.54
C ILE A 38 -16.98 -9.63 37.84
N ASP A 39 -17.50 -9.69 39.09
CA ASP A 39 -18.66 -8.88 39.48
C ASP A 39 -18.28 -7.39 39.48
N GLU A 40 -17.07 -7.04 39.93
CA GLU A 40 -16.52 -5.69 39.83
C GLU A 40 -16.40 -5.23 38.40
N CYS A 41 -15.81 -6.05 37.50
CA CYS A 41 -15.70 -5.78 36.08
C CYS A 41 -17.07 -5.55 35.44
N ASN A 42 -18.04 -6.44 35.68
CA ASN A 42 -19.39 -6.32 35.12
C ASN A 42 -20.08 -5.05 35.59
N THR A 43 -19.96 -4.72 36.87
CA THR A 43 -20.55 -3.54 37.44
C THR A 43 -19.94 -2.27 36.86
N THR A 44 -18.61 -2.24 36.78
CA THR A 44 -17.85 -1.11 36.25
C THR A 44 -18.13 -0.92 34.76
N LEU A 45 -18.03 -1.99 33.93
CA LEU A 45 -18.25 -1.94 32.50
C LEU A 45 -19.65 -1.48 32.11
N ARG A 46 -20.70 -2.00 32.81
CA ARG A 46 -22.10 -1.66 32.54
C ARG A 46 -22.49 -0.28 33.13
N GLY A 47 -21.76 0.21 34.12
CA GLY A 47 -22.00 1.47 34.77
C GLY A 47 -21.54 2.71 33.98
N ALA A 48 -20.81 2.55 32.88
CA ALA A 48 -20.37 3.68 32.10
C ALA A 48 -21.47 4.16 31.13
N GLU A 49 -21.99 5.37 31.34
CA GLU A 49 -23.08 5.94 30.55
C GLU A 49 -22.76 5.98 29.04
N ASN A 50 -21.58 6.47 28.67
CA ASN A 50 -21.12 6.58 27.30
C ASN A 50 -20.27 5.39 26.87
N GLY A 51 -20.13 4.35 27.71
CA GLY A 51 -19.29 3.18 27.41
C GLY A 51 -17.81 3.44 27.60
N TRP A 52 -16.99 2.71 26.82
CA TRP A 52 -15.55 2.62 26.99
C TRP A 52 -14.83 2.81 25.68
N LYS A 53 -13.67 3.44 25.71
CA LYS A 53 -12.77 3.67 24.58
C LYS A 53 -11.48 2.88 24.77
N MET A 54 -11.02 2.25 23.68
CA MET A 54 -9.76 1.55 23.60
C MET A 54 -8.98 2.06 22.38
N VAL A 55 -7.75 2.47 22.59
CA VAL A 55 -6.78 2.65 21.50
C VAL A 55 -5.84 1.47 21.55
N TYR A 56 -5.79 0.69 20.48
CA TYR A 56 -5.11 -0.59 20.43
C TYR A 56 -4.04 -0.61 19.34
N TYR A 57 -2.81 -0.88 19.74
CA TYR A 57 -1.66 -1.09 18.86
C TYR A 57 -1.24 -2.56 18.96
N PRO A 58 -1.69 -3.44 18.06
CA PRO A 58 -1.35 -4.87 18.13
C PRO A 58 0.15 -5.12 18.14
N LYS A 59 0.91 -4.32 17.36
CA LYS A 59 2.36 -4.40 17.27
C LYS A 59 2.91 -3.06 16.74
N VAL A 60 3.11 -2.12 17.65
CA VAL A 60 3.46 -0.71 17.34
C VAL A 60 4.67 -0.55 16.41
N GLU A 61 5.60 -1.50 16.40
CA GLU A 61 6.78 -1.47 15.53
C GLU A 61 6.49 -1.90 14.07
N SER A 62 5.31 -2.46 13.81
CA SER A 62 4.97 -3.05 12.52
C SER A 62 3.66 -2.58 11.94
N TYR A 63 2.70 -2.14 12.78
CA TYR A 63 1.35 -1.77 12.40
C TYR A 63 0.92 -0.50 13.09
N GLY A 64 -0.06 0.19 12.52
CA GLY A 64 -0.68 1.34 13.15
C GLY A 64 -1.62 1.01 14.29
N GLY A 65 -2.30 2.01 14.78
CA GLY A 65 -3.27 1.90 15.86
C GLY A 65 -4.71 1.84 15.37
N TYR A 66 -5.57 1.26 16.20
CA TYR A 66 -7.01 1.12 15.95
C TYR A 66 -7.79 1.62 17.15
N THR A 67 -8.87 2.34 16.89
CA THR A 67 -9.72 2.91 17.95
C THR A 67 -11.05 2.15 18.02
N PHE A 68 -11.41 1.70 19.21
CA PHE A 68 -12.67 1.00 19.48
C PHE A 68 -13.48 1.73 20.51
N LEU A 69 -14.80 1.65 20.37
CA LEU A 69 -15.76 2.00 21.43
C LEU A 69 -16.63 0.80 21.76
N PHE A 70 -16.89 0.66 23.06
CA PHE A 70 -17.67 -0.45 23.61
C PHE A 70 -18.76 0.10 24.52
N LYS A 71 -19.97 -0.42 24.41
CA LYS A 71 -21.04 -0.20 25.38
C LYS A 71 -21.55 -1.53 25.89
N PHE A 72 -21.12 -1.91 27.08
CA PHE A 72 -21.47 -3.19 27.69
C PHE A 72 -22.89 -3.15 28.25
N GLY A 73 -23.69 -4.14 27.86
CA GLY A 73 -25.08 -4.30 28.25
C GLY A 73 -25.32 -5.50 29.16
N THR A 74 -26.57 -5.78 29.42
CA THR A 74 -27.02 -6.99 30.12
C THR A 74 -26.93 -8.22 29.23
N LYS A 75 -27.05 -9.43 29.79
CA LYS A 75 -26.99 -10.71 29.06
C LYS A 75 -25.71 -10.90 28.24
N ASN A 76 -24.60 -10.36 28.72
CA ASN A 76 -23.28 -10.45 28.08
C ASN A 76 -23.27 -9.93 26.63
N ARG A 77 -24.03 -8.88 26.37
CA ARG A 77 -24.04 -8.19 25.08
C ARG A 77 -23.19 -6.91 25.17
N VAL A 78 -22.49 -6.61 24.07
CA VAL A 78 -21.67 -5.40 23.95
C VAL A 78 -21.88 -4.79 22.58
N GLN A 79 -22.25 -3.54 22.54
CA GLN A 79 -22.17 -2.75 21.32
C GLN A 79 -20.72 -2.34 21.09
N MET A 80 -20.19 -2.54 19.87
CA MET A 80 -18.82 -2.22 19.49
C MET A 80 -18.82 -1.54 18.15
N ILE A 81 -18.05 -0.45 18.02
CA ILE A 81 -17.68 0.18 16.76
C ILE A 81 -16.15 0.38 16.72
N SER A 82 -15.58 0.55 15.54
CA SER A 82 -14.16 0.85 15.35
C SER A 82 -13.93 1.84 14.21
N ASP A 83 -12.73 2.38 14.14
CA ASP A 83 -12.31 3.37 13.15
C ASP A 83 -12.03 2.78 11.75
N PHE A 84 -12.16 1.46 11.58
CA PHE A 84 -11.93 0.77 10.30
C PHE A 84 -13.11 -0.12 9.86
N ASP A 85 -14.16 -0.22 10.65
CA ASP A 85 -15.31 -1.07 10.37
C ASP A 85 -16.62 -0.27 10.42
N MET A 86 -17.23 -0.05 9.27
CA MET A 86 -18.51 0.63 9.11
C MET A 86 -19.69 -0.34 9.09
N SER A 87 -19.54 -1.55 9.65
CA SER A 87 -20.62 -2.53 9.73
C SER A 87 -21.84 -1.96 10.49
N GLU A 88 -23.05 -2.20 9.94
CA GLU A 88 -24.30 -1.86 10.61
C GLU A 88 -24.57 -2.77 11.82
N ASP A 89 -24.04 -3.99 11.83
CA ASP A 89 -24.15 -4.90 12.98
C ASP A 89 -23.06 -4.56 13.99
N THR A 90 -23.47 -3.93 15.08
CA THR A 90 -22.59 -3.49 16.16
C THR A 90 -22.84 -4.24 17.46
N ASP A 91 -23.74 -5.25 17.49
CA ASP A 91 -24.14 -5.97 18.70
C ASP A 91 -23.48 -7.35 18.78
N TYR A 92 -22.50 -7.45 19.67
CA TYR A 92 -21.65 -8.65 19.85
C TYR A 92 -21.86 -9.27 21.24
N SER A 93 -21.26 -10.44 21.46
CA SER A 93 -21.25 -11.11 22.76
C SER A 93 -19.87 -11.06 23.41
N TYR A 94 -19.86 -10.97 24.75
CA TYR A 94 -18.66 -11.08 25.55
C TYR A 94 -18.88 -11.98 26.76
N ASN A 95 -17.80 -12.50 27.31
CA ASN A 95 -17.85 -13.31 28.52
C ASN A 95 -16.59 -13.08 29.38
N PHE A 96 -16.66 -13.48 30.64
CA PHE A 96 -15.49 -13.61 31.51
C PHE A 96 -15.18 -15.07 31.76
N ASN A 97 -13.96 -15.48 31.43
CA ASN A 97 -13.43 -16.79 31.69
C ASN A 97 -12.45 -16.74 32.87
N THR A 98 -12.44 -17.80 33.69
CA THR A 98 -11.51 -17.99 34.80
C THR A 98 -10.70 -19.26 34.58
N SER A 99 -9.40 -19.13 34.41
CA SER A 99 -8.49 -20.26 34.48
C SER A 99 -7.41 -19.97 35.53
N GLU A 100 -6.40 -19.19 35.19
CA GLU A 100 -5.36 -18.70 36.11
C GLU A 100 -5.60 -17.24 36.49
N SER A 101 -6.48 -16.56 35.76
CA SER A 101 -6.84 -15.13 35.93
C SER A 101 -8.20 -14.87 35.33
N VAL A 102 -8.76 -13.69 35.58
CA VAL A 102 -9.97 -13.22 34.92
C VAL A 102 -9.61 -12.73 33.52
N VAL A 103 -10.26 -13.32 32.51
CA VAL A 103 -10.08 -12.99 31.08
C VAL A 103 -11.38 -12.49 30.51
N LEU A 104 -11.39 -11.25 30.00
CA LEU A 104 -12.46 -10.71 29.18
C LEU A 104 -12.30 -11.27 27.75
N THR A 105 -13.30 -12.00 27.28
CA THR A 105 -13.32 -12.65 25.97
C THR A 105 -14.50 -12.09 25.17
N PHE A 106 -14.24 -11.73 23.91
CA PHE A 106 -15.29 -11.41 22.95
C PHE A 106 -15.62 -12.70 22.18
N ASP A 107 -16.86 -13.20 22.28
CA ASP A 107 -17.21 -14.55 21.81
C ASP A 107 -17.72 -14.58 20.37
N SER A 108 -18.32 -13.49 19.88
CA SER A 108 -18.78 -13.39 18.49
C SER A 108 -17.75 -12.71 17.61
N TYR A 109 -17.69 -13.11 16.33
CA TYR A 109 -16.78 -12.51 15.35
C TYR A 109 -17.06 -11.01 15.24
N SER A 110 -16.10 -10.21 15.57
CA SER A 110 -16.18 -8.75 15.75
C SER A 110 -14.96 -8.07 15.10
N PRO A 111 -14.90 -6.75 15.03
CA PRO A 111 -13.72 -6.03 14.56
C PRO A 111 -12.41 -6.44 15.26
N LEU A 112 -12.45 -6.77 16.56
CA LEU A 112 -11.28 -7.33 17.26
C LEU A 112 -10.84 -8.69 16.69
N HIS A 113 -11.79 -9.54 16.32
CA HIS A 113 -11.47 -10.84 15.69
C HIS A 113 -10.83 -10.64 14.33
N ARG A 114 -11.26 -9.64 13.54
CA ARG A 114 -10.64 -9.33 12.26
C ARG A 114 -9.15 -9.00 12.42
N LEU A 115 -8.76 -8.23 13.44
CA LEU A 115 -7.35 -7.97 13.72
C LEU A 115 -6.57 -9.21 14.18
N ALA A 116 -7.25 -10.19 14.76
CA ALA A 116 -6.65 -11.45 15.22
C ALA A 116 -6.67 -12.56 14.15
N ASP A 117 -7.45 -12.39 13.07
CA ASP A 117 -7.65 -13.40 12.02
C ASP A 117 -6.42 -13.43 11.10
N PRO A 118 -5.72 -14.57 11.01
CA PRO A 118 -4.58 -14.71 10.11
C PRO A 118 -4.93 -14.66 8.62
N GLN A 119 -6.22 -14.76 8.27
CA GLN A 119 -6.71 -14.61 6.89
C GLN A 119 -7.14 -13.18 6.55
N TYR A 120 -7.21 -12.30 7.54
CA TYR A 120 -7.49 -10.90 7.36
C TYR A 120 -6.21 -10.08 7.69
N PRO A 121 -5.78 -9.19 6.84
CA PRO A 121 -6.25 -8.88 5.49
C PRO A 121 -5.90 -9.94 4.46
N ALA A 122 -6.53 -9.79 3.28
CA ALA A 122 -6.31 -10.68 2.15
C ALA A 122 -4.81 -10.80 1.76
N PRO A 123 -4.43 -11.93 1.19
CA PRO A 123 -3.10 -12.51 1.24
C PRO A 123 -1.99 -11.85 0.40
N ASP A 124 -2.22 -10.77 -0.30
CA ASP A 124 -1.24 -10.23 -1.27
C ASP A 124 -0.25 -9.21 -0.72
N TYR A 125 -0.44 -8.74 0.51
CA TYR A 125 0.55 -7.89 1.11
C TYR A 125 1.71 -8.70 1.67
N SER A 126 2.76 -8.82 0.86
CA SER A 126 4.12 -9.22 1.21
C SER A 126 4.22 -10.36 2.25
N ASN A 127 5.27 -11.03 2.35
CA ASN A 127 5.81 -12.00 3.32
C ASN A 127 5.11 -12.25 4.69
N LYS A 128 3.95 -11.61 4.98
CA LYS A 128 3.17 -11.69 6.22
C LYS A 128 1.91 -12.57 6.11
N LYS A 129 1.79 -13.41 5.10
CA LYS A 129 0.70 -14.39 4.94
C LYS A 129 0.57 -15.25 6.20
N GLY A 130 -0.65 -15.31 6.74
CA GLY A 130 -0.96 -16.18 7.87
C GLY A 130 -0.73 -15.59 9.26
N TYR A 131 -0.36 -14.30 9.37
CA TYR A 131 -0.17 -13.63 10.66
C TYR A 131 -1.31 -12.66 11.01
N GLY A 132 -2.06 -12.15 10.03
CA GLY A 132 -3.02 -11.08 10.24
C GLY A 132 -2.33 -9.82 10.78
N VAL A 133 -3.07 -9.02 11.55
CA VAL A 133 -2.52 -7.84 12.25
C VAL A 133 -1.96 -8.21 13.63
N GLU A 134 -1.93 -9.49 13.97
CA GLU A 134 -1.45 -10.01 15.26
C GLU A 134 -2.25 -9.45 16.47
N GLY A 135 -3.55 -9.20 16.30
CA GLY A 135 -4.42 -8.69 17.36
C GLY A 135 -4.86 -9.77 18.37
N ASP A 136 -5.47 -9.32 19.45
CA ASP A 136 -6.10 -10.13 20.49
C ASP A 136 -7.60 -9.81 20.58
N PHE A 137 -8.43 -10.81 20.88
CA PHE A 137 -9.84 -10.66 21.26
C PHE A 137 -10.13 -11.25 22.65
N GLU A 138 -9.10 -11.73 23.33
CA GLU A 138 -9.10 -12.19 24.73
C GLU A 138 -8.09 -11.35 25.54
N PHE A 139 -8.53 -10.77 26.64
CA PHE A 139 -7.74 -9.85 27.43
C PHE A 139 -7.73 -10.25 28.90
N VAL A 140 -6.57 -10.45 29.47
CA VAL A 140 -6.39 -10.68 30.90
C VAL A 140 -6.61 -9.39 31.66
N VAL A 141 -7.52 -9.39 32.61
CA VAL A 141 -7.79 -8.24 33.50
C VAL A 141 -6.69 -8.15 34.55
N LYS A 142 -5.94 -7.06 34.53
CA LYS A 142 -4.86 -6.79 35.50
C LYS A 142 -5.33 -5.92 36.67
N LYS A 143 -6.15 -4.92 36.38
CA LYS A 143 -6.64 -4.00 37.40
C LYS A 143 -7.95 -3.35 36.91
N VAL A 144 -8.87 -3.12 37.82
CA VAL A 144 -10.11 -2.36 37.60
C VAL A 144 -10.06 -1.11 38.45
N THR A 145 -10.47 0.00 37.88
CA THR A 145 -10.71 1.26 38.59
C THR A 145 -12.06 1.83 38.12
N ALA A 146 -12.52 2.88 38.75
CA ALA A 146 -13.79 3.53 38.38
C ALA A 146 -13.80 4.00 36.89
N ASP A 147 -12.64 4.38 36.35
CA ASP A 147 -12.52 5.05 35.01
C ASP A 147 -11.63 4.32 34.04
N THR A 148 -10.96 3.23 34.43
CA THR A 148 -10.01 2.50 33.59
C THR A 148 -9.95 1.03 33.95
N LEU A 149 -10.03 0.16 32.92
CA LEU A 149 -9.62 -1.23 33.04
C LEU A 149 -8.25 -1.40 32.38
N TYR A 150 -7.31 -1.98 33.12
CA TYR A 150 -5.96 -2.33 32.66
C TYR A 150 -6.01 -3.76 32.16
N LEU A 151 -5.78 -3.95 30.88
CA LEU A 151 -5.89 -5.23 30.20
C LEU A 151 -4.57 -5.62 29.56
N VAL A 152 -4.36 -6.91 29.37
CA VAL A 152 -3.23 -7.44 28.61
C VAL A 152 -3.74 -8.50 27.64
N GLY A 153 -3.43 -8.37 26.36
CA GLY A 153 -3.74 -9.38 25.36
C GLY A 153 -3.27 -10.76 25.77
N LYS A 154 -4.13 -11.75 25.68
CA LYS A 154 -3.84 -13.10 26.18
C LYS A 154 -2.77 -13.80 25.34
N LYS A 155 -2.82 -13.64 24.03
CA LYS A 155 -1.91 -14.27 23.06
C LYS A 155 -0.66 -13.41 22.86
N ASN A 156 -0.82 -12.15 22.47
CA ASN A 156 0.28 -11.29 22.03
C ASN A 156 0.89 -10.44 23.14
N ARG A 157 0.29 -10.46 24.34
CA ARG A 157 0.80 -9.79 25.55
C ARG A 157 0.87 -8.26 25.48
N VAL A 158 0.12 -7.65 24.57
CA VAL A 158 0.05 -6.20 24.44
C VAL A 158 -0.79 -5.60 25.58
N GLU A 159 -0.26 -4.59 26.24
CA GLU A 159 -0.98 -3.83 27.26
C GLU A 159 -1.98 -2.90 26.60
N VAL A 160 -3.21 -2.87 27.14
CA VAL A 160 -4.31 -2.10 26.60
C VAL A 160 -5.10 -1.47 27.75
N LEU A 161 -5.55 -0.24 27.53
CA LEU A 161 -6.41 0.47 28.47
C LEU A 161 -7.82 0.61 27.88
N LEU A 162 -8.82 0.18 28.66
CA LEU A 162 -10.20 0.59 28.45
C LEU A 162 -10.47 1.80 29.38
N THR A 163 -10.66 2.97 28.79
CA THR A 163 -10.97 4.20 29.50
C THR A 163 -12.43 4.60 29.25
N LYS A 164 -13.07 5.28 30.21
CA LYS A 164 -14.43 5.77 29.98
C LYS A 164 -14.52 6.66 28.76
N ALA A 165 -15.47 6.37 27.88
CA ALA A 165 -15.78 7.19 26.73
C ALA A 165 -16.65 8.40 27.10
N THR A 166 -16.54 9.44 26.31
CA THR A 166 -17.43 10.61 26.33
C THR A 166 -18.56 10.47 25.31
N GLY A 167 -19.54 11.36 25.35
CA GLY A 167 -20.61 11.37 24.34
C GLY A 167 -20.09 11.71 22.91
N GLU A 168 -18.99 12.47 22.82
CA GLU A 168 -18.38 12.86 21.55
C GLU A 168 -17.57 11.73 20.91
N ASP A 169 -17.00 10.81 21.70
CA ASP A 169 -16.15 9.73 21.18
C ASP A 169 -16.87 8.86 20.13
N TRP A 170 -18.18 8.62 20.30
CA TRP A 170 -18.97 7.84 19.34
C TRP A 170 -19.06 8.53 17.96
N LEU A 171 -19.27 9.84 17.97
CA LEU A 171 -19.27 10.63 16.72
C LEU A 171 -17.87 10.63 16.08
N LEU A 172 -16.83 10.88 16.89
CA LEU A 172 -15.46 10.93 16.41
C LEU A 172 -15.02 9.60 15.79
N VAL A 173 -15.30 8.46 16.43
CA VAL A 173 -14.92 7.15 15.86
C VAL A 173 -15.71 6.84 14.58
N SER A 174 -17.00 7.25 14.50
CA SER A 174 -17.74 7.14 13.25
C SER A 174 -17.12 7.99 12.12
N MET A 175 -16.69 9.21 12.43
CA MET A 175 -15.98 10.08 11.48
C MET A 175 -14.62 9.47 11.07
N MET A 176 -13.88 8.87 12.01
CA MET A 176 -12.64 8.14 11.71
C MET A 176 -12.88 6.98 10.73
N ALA A 177 -13.97 6.22 10.92
CA ALA A 177 -14.33 5.13 10.01
C ALA A 177 -14.68 5.66 8.60
N GLU A 178 -15.37 6.80 8.50
CA GLU A 178 -15.61 7.47 7.21
C GLU A 178 -14.30 7.91 6.57
N MET A 179 -13.39 8.51 7.34
CA MET A 179 -12.06 8.90 6.84
C MET A 179 -11.23 7.70 6.43
N SER A 180 -11.28 6.58 7.15
CA SER A 180 -10.61 5.34 6.79
C SER A 180 -11.02 4.85 5.39
N SER A 181 -12.30 5.00 5.01
CA SER A 181 -12.76 4.65 3.67
C SER A 181 -12.08 5.45 2.54
N CYS A 182 -11.58 6.64 2.84
CA CYS A 182 -10.83 7.44 1.88
C CYS A 182 -9.44 6.88 1.58
N PHE A 183 -8.88 6.08 2.50
CA PHE A 183 -7.55 5.47 2.38
C PHE A 183 -7.58 4.20 1.53
N ALA A 184 -8.73 3.53 1.42
CA ALA A 184 -8.91 2.40 0.52
C ALA A 184 -8.86 2.88 -0.94
N LEU A 185 -7.86 2.40 -1.69
CA LEU A 185 -7.71 2.69 -3.12
C LEU A 185 -8.28 1.53 -3.94
N SER A 186 -8.97 1.86 -5.03
CA SER A 186 -9.38 0.85 -6.00
C SER A 186 -8.19 0.36 -6.82
N GLU A 187 -8.33 -0.78 -7.51
CA GLU A 187 -7.28 -1.37 -8.35
C GLU A 187 -6.73 -0.39 -9.41
N ASN A 188 -7.57 0.53 -9.86
CA ASN A 188 -7.23 1.51 -10.89
C ASN A 188 -6.77 2.85 -10.32
N GLU A 189 -6.74 3.01 -9.01
CA GLU A 189 -6.29 4.24 -8.36
C GLU A 189 -4.86 4.11 -7.87
N ARG A 190 -4.12 5.20 -7.99
CA ARG A 190 -2.78 5.40 -7.40
C ARG A 190 -2.72 6.79 -6.82
N LEU A 191 -1.77 7.03 -5.95
CA LEU A 191 -1.52 8.36 -5.43
C LEU A 191 -0.31 8.99 -6.13
N GLY A 192 -0.53 10.13 -6.77
CA GLY A 192 0.53 11.04 -7.18
C GLY A 192 0.92 11.95 -6.03
N MET A 193 2.13 12.52 -6.09
CA MET A 193 2.66 13.43 -5.08
C MET A 193 3.01 14.77 -5.68
N SER A 194 2.70 15.86 -4.97
CA SER A 194 3.23 17.19 -5.26
C SER A 194 3.82 17.82 -3.99
N VAL A 195 4.85 18.62 -4.18
CA VAL A 195 5.52 19.39 -3.12
C VAL A 195 5.45 20.86 -3.48
N HIS A 196 4.89 21.70 -2.62
CA HIS A 196 4.61 23.12 -2.88
C HIS A 196 3.88 23.35 -4.23
N GLY A 197 2.96 22.43 -4.59
CA GLY A 197 2.21 22.50 -5.84
C GLY A 197 3.00 22.06 -7.09
N VAL A 198 4.24 21.65 -6.96
CA VAL A 198 5.05 21.08 -8.05
C VAL A 198 4.93 19.57 -8.04
N LEU A 199 4.53 18.99 -9.17
CA LEU A 199 4.39 17.55 -9.31
C LEU A 199 5.74 16.84 -9.16
N MET A 200 5.79 15.81 -8.31
CA MET A 200 6.92 14.89 -8.17
C MET A 200 6.66 13.65 -9.02
N ALA A 201 7.18 13.63 -10.23
CA ALA A 201 6.92 12.56 -11.20
C ALA A 201 7.38 11.16 -10.71
N SER A 202 8.42 11.11 -9.88
CA SER A 202 8.93 9.86 -9.27
C SER A 202 8.27 9.52 -7.92
N GLY A 203 7.32 10.36 -7.44
CA GLY A 203 6.66 10.14 -6.17
C GLY A 203 5.63 9.02 -6.26
N LEU A 204 5.82 7.97 -5.45
CA LEU A 204 4.87 6.89 -5.26
C LEU A 204 4.44 6.87 -3.79
N VAL A 205 3.15 6.79 -3.56
CA VAL A 205 2.58 6.72 -2.20
C VAL A 205 1.67 5.51 -2.11
N GLU A 206 1.91 4.70 -1.10
CA GLU A 206 1.12 3.53 -0.76
C GLU A 206 0.50 3.80 0.61
N LEU A 207 -0.83 3.79 0.69
CA LEU A 207 -1.59 3.83 1.93
C LEU A 207 -2.21 2.46 2.15
N ASP A 208 -1.78 1.78 3.21
CA ASP A 208 -2.36 0.52 3.62
C ASP A 208 -3.43 0.79 4.68
N ASP A 209 -4.69 0.71 4.26
CA ASP A 209 -5.87 0.97 5.09
C ASP A 209 -6.19 -0.14 6.09
N ILE A 210 -5.49 -1.26 6.01
CA ILE A 210 -5.67 -2.44 6.88
C ILE A 210 -4.60 -2.49 7.96
N TYR A 211 -3.33 -2.39 7.57
CA TYR A 211 -2.21 -2.34 8.50
C TYR A 211 -1.96 -0.95 9.05
N HIS A 212 -2.64 0.07 8.52
CA HIS A 212 -2.44 1.48 8.84
C HIS A 212 -0.98 1.89 8.66
N ILE A 213 -0.44 1.65 7.47
CA ILE A 213 0.93 2.00 7.09
C ILE A 213 0.88 2.97 5.91
N CYS A 214 1.63 4.06 6.03
CA CYS A 214 1.90 4.97 4.92
C CYS A 214 3.35 4.76 4.47
N LYS A 215 3.55 4.50 3.17
CA LYS A 215 4.87 4.40 2.56
C LYS A 215 4.98 5.39 1.42
N ILE A 216 6.01 6.23 1.48
CA ILE A 216 6.29 7.27 0.49
C ILE A 216 7.65 6.98 -0.12
N SER A 217 7.71 6.84 -1.44
CA SER A 217 8.94 6.62 -2.19
C SER A 217 9.10 7.70 -3.25
N TYR A 218 10.29 8.29 -3.36
CA TYR A 218 10.58 9.34 -4.34
C TYR A 218 12.08 9.37 -4.66
N LYS A 219 12.47 10.18 -5.65
CA LYS A 219 13.88 10.50 -5.89
C LYS A 219 14.16 11.88 -5.31
N ASP A 220 15.27 12.00 -4.57
CA ASP A 220 15.75 13.27 -4.05
C ASP A 220 16.36 14.16 -5.16
N GLU A 221 16.93 15.31 -4.77
CA GLU A 221 17.54 16.25 -5.69
C GLU A 221 18.81 15.69 -6.37
N GLU A 222 19.49 14.74 -5.74
CA GLU A 222 20.65 14.03 -6.26
C GLU A 222 20.24 12.88 -7.22
N GLY A 223 18.96 12.53 -7.25
CA GLY A 223 18.38 11.43 -8.04
C GLY A 223 18.41 10.07 -7.35
N ASP A 224 18.77 10.03 -6.06
CA ASP A 224 18.79 8.82 -5.26
C ASP A 224 17.38 8.44 -4.79
N ALA A 225 17.11 7.13 -4.74
CA ALA A 225 15.83 6.63 -4.29
C ALA A 225 15.70 6.72 -2.77
N VAL A 226 14.70 7.44 -2.30
CA VAL A 226 14.33 7.58 -0.89
C VAL A 226 13.01 6.86 -0.65
N SER A 227 12.90 6.14 0.48
CA SER A 227 11.65 5.52 0.93
C SER A 227 11.46 5.76 2.42
N VAL A 228 10.28 6.27 2.80
CA VAL A 228 9.86 6.50 4.17
C VAL A 228 8.62 5.66 4.44
N GLU A 229 8.63 4.85 5.49
CA GLU A 229 7.49 4.05 5.92
C GLU A 229 7.15 4.41 7.37
N ASN A 230 5.88 4.67 7.67
CA ASN A 230 5.44 5.01 9.01
C ASN A 230 4.04 4.47 9.29
N PRO A 231 3.84 3.76 10.40
CA PRO A 231 2.51 3.41 10.87
C PRO A 231 1.71 4.64 11.32
N TYR A 232 0.39 4.55 11.22
CA TYR A 232 -0.50 5.64 11.60
C TYR A 232 -1.72 5.17 12.40
N ILE A 233 -2.43 6.11 12.99
CA ILE A 233 -3.76 5.94 13.57
C ILE A 233 -4.72 6.90 12.88
N MET A 234 -5.96 6.46 12.70
CA MET A 234 -7.00 7.31 12.12
C MET A 234 -7.40 8.46 13.04
N THR A 235 -7.75 9.58 12.44
CA THR A 235 -8.35 10.74 13.08
C THR A 235 -9.64 11.13 12.35
N ASP A 236 -10.42 12.06 12.93
CA ASP A 236 -11.61 12.62 12.31
C ASP A 236 -11.35 13.43 11.03
N LYS A 237 -10.07 13.70 10.71
CA LYS A 237 -9.64 14.49 9.54
C LYS A 237 -8.75 13.73 8.57
N GLY A 238 -8.35 12.52 8.92
CA GLY A 238 -7.41 11.73 8.14
C GLY A 238 -6.60 10.79 9.02
N CYS A 239 -5.26 10.96 9.10
CA CYS A 239 -4.43 10.12 9.96
C CYS A 239 -3.33 10.91 10.67
N GLN A 240 -2.88 10.35 11.80
CA GLN A 240 -1.74 10.80 12.57
C GLN A 240 -0.66 9.72 12.56
N PHE A 241 0.55 10.04 12.15
CA PHE A 241 1.68 9.12 12.17
C PHE A 241 2.16 8.84 13.60
N ILE A 242 2.70 7.66 13.84
CA ILE A 242 3.30 7.29 15.13
C ILE A 242 4.54 8.14 15.41
N GLN A 243 5.28 8.51 14.37
CA GLN A 243 6.45 9.38 14.44
C GLN A 243 6.34 10.47 13.37
N GLU A 244 6.91 11.65 13.65
CA GLU A 244 7.09 12.68 12.62
C GLU A 244 8.00 12.14 11.52
N ILE A 245 7.66 12.40 10.26
CA ILE A 245 8.46 12.03 9.08
C ILE A 245 8.96 13.28 8.36
N GLU A 246 10.01 13.11 7.58
CA GLU A 246 10.55 14.14 6.69
C GLU A 246 10.54 13.62 5.24
N VAL A 247 9.91 14.38 4.34
CA VAL A 247 9.82 14.08 2.91
C VAL A 247 10.19 15.34 2.14
N ALA A 248 11.17 15.25 1.26
CA ALA A 248 11.66 16.39 0.48
C ALA A 248 11.97 17.65 1.35
N GLY A 249 12.58 17.45 2.53
CA GLY A 249 12.92 18.50 3.47
C GLY A 249 11.76 19.06 4.30
N ILE A 250 10.55 18.53 4.13
CA ILE A 250 9.34 18.96 4.84
C ILE A 250 9.01 17.96 5.94
N LYS A 251 8.84 18.44 7.18
CA LYS A 251 8.46 17.64 8.34
C LYS A 251 6.97 17.75 8.62
N PHE A 252 6.35 16.61 8.81
CA PHE A 252 4.92 16.52 9.15
C PHE A 252 4.64 15.24 9.92
N SER A 253 3.53 15.24 10.65
CA SER A 253 3.18 14.15 11.56
C SER A 253 1.85 13.47 11.21
N GLY A 254 1.24 13.80 10.08
CA GLY A 254 -0.03 13.20 9.65
C GLY A 254 -0.54 13.79 8.35
N LEU A 255 -1.67 13.24 7.89
CA LEU A 255 -2.35 13.66 6.67
C LEU A 255 -3.80 14.01 6.98
N ASN A 256 -4.27 15.13 6.44
CA ASN A 256 -5.67 15.51 6.42
C ASN A 256 -6.27 15.16 5.07
N VAL A 257 -7.49 14.62 5.03
CA VAL A 257 -8.22 14.34 3.80
C VAL A 257 -8.95 15.59 3.34
N ASP A 258 -8.72 16.01 2.12
CA ASP A 258 -9.43 17.10 1.46
C ASP A 258 -10.44 16.51 0.47
N LEU A 259 -11.73 16.73 0.72
CA LEU A 259 -12.86 16.27 -0.09
C LEU A 259 -13.54 17.42 -0.85
N SER A 260 -12.93 18.59 -0.93
CA SER A 260 -13.52 19.78 -1.57
C SER A 260 -13.89 19.55 -3.03
N GLU A 261 -13.15 18.71 -3.76
CA GLU A 261 -13.38 18.30 -5.14
C GLU A 261 -14.14 16.95 -5.25
N GLY A 262 -14.69 16.45 -4.13
CA GLY A 262 -15.44 15.20 -4.04
C GLY A 262 -14.55 13.96 -3.83
N PHE A 263 -15.19 12.83 -3.50
CA PHE A 263 -14.51 11.59 -3.11
C PHE A 263 -13.55 11.05 -4.19
N ASN A 264 -13.93 11.12 -5.46
CA ASN A 264 -13.11 10.62 -6.58
C ASN A 264 -11.85 11.47 -6.83
N ASN A 265 -11.83 12.70 -6.35
CA ASN A 265 -10.70 13.63 -6.48
C ASN A 265 -10.12 14.00 -5.11
N ARG A 266 -10.29 13.10 -4.13
CA ARG A 266 -9.79 13.31 -2.78
C ARG A 266 -8.28 13.49 -2.77
N GLU A 267 -7.82 14.38 -1.91
CA GLU A 267 -6.42 14.61 -1.67
C GLU A 267 -6.07 14.33 -0.21
N PHE A 268 -4.83 13.91 0.03
CA PHE A 268 -4.26 13.74 1.35
C PHE A 268 -3.19 14.81 1.52
N VAL A 269 -3.41 15.72 2.46
CA VAL A 269 -2.60 16.91 2.63
C VAL A 269 -1.80 16.79 3.91
N SER A 270 -0.48 16.99 3.85
CA SER A 270 0.37 17.01 5.04
C SER A 270 -0.11 18.06 6.05
N ASN A 271 -0.02 17.71 7.35
CA ASN A 271 -0.51 18.57 8.43
C ASN A 271 0.54 19.60 8.90
N ASP A 272 1.58 19.87 8.10
CA ASP A 272 2.50 20.99 8.30
C ASP A 272 1.81 22.33 8.06
N GLU A 273 2.47 23.43 8.48
CA GLU A 273 1.96 24.77 8.23
C GLU A 273 1.93 25.06 6.72
N GLY A 274 0.72 25.08 6.15
CA GLY A 274 0.48 25.35 4.73
C GLY A 274 0.18 24.13 3.88
N GLY A 275 0.26 22.90 4.41
CA GLY A 275 -0.04 21.67 3.66
C GLY A 275 0.85 21.52 2.43
N SER A 276 2.16 21.52 2.67
CA SER A 276 3.19 21.65 1.63
C SER A 276 3.27 20.42 0.71
N ILE A 277 2.89 19.27 1.23
CA ILE A 277 2.84 18.01 0.46
C ILE A 277 1.37 17.61 0.25
N ARG A 278 1.05 17.26 -0.99
CA ARG A 278 -0.27 16.74 -1.36
C ARG A 278 -0.13 15.44 -2.12
N PHE A 279 -0.89 14.45 -1.70
CA PHE A 279 -1.09 13.22 -2.44
C PHE A 279 -2.49 13.26 -3.04
N PHE A 280 -2.60 13.03 -4.32
CA PHE A 280 -3.86 13.17 -5.07
C PHE A 280 -4.14 11.91 -5.87
N ILE A 281 -5.43 11.60 -6.05
CA ILE A 281 -5.87 10.43 -6.80
C ILE A 281 -5.49 10.57 -8.27
N GLN A 282 -4.83 9.54 -8.79
CA GLN A 282 -4.61 9.29 -10.21
C GLN A 282 -5.40 8.05 -10.60
N ASN A 283 -6.32 8.19 -11.52
CA ASN A 283 -7.11 7.05 -12.01
C ASN A 283 -6.45 6.46 -13.26
N PHE A 284 -6.17 5.16 -13.19
CA PHE A 284 -5.52 4.39 -14.25
C PHE A 284 -6.43 3.33 -14.89
N ALA A 285 -7.75 3.49 -14.77
CA ALA A 285 -8.66 2.63 -15.50
C ALA A 285 -8.30 2.66 -16.99
N PRO A 286 -8.32 1.50 -17.68
CA PRO A 286 -8.07 1.44 -19.12
C PRO A 286 -8.99 2.38 -19.87
N LEU A 287 -8.43 3.26 -20.69
CA LEU A 287 -9.19 4.23 -21.48
C LEU A 287 -9.87 3.57 -22.67
N ASN A 288 -9.33 2.43 -23.14
CA ASN A 288 -9.80 1.68 -24.31
C ASN A 288 -9.92 2.58 -25.55
N LEU A 289 -8.93 3.42 -25.79
CA LEU A 289 -8.92 4.39 -26.87
C LEU A 289 -8.91 3.70 -28.24
N THR A 290 -9.70 4.25 -29.15
CA THR A 290 -9.70 3.83 -30.56
C THR A 290 -8.80 4.73 -31.40
N ARG A 291 -8.37 4.24 -32.56
CA ARG A 291 -7.51 4.97 -33.51
C ARG A 291 -8.02 6.38 -33.82
N ASP A 292 -9.32 6.52 -33.99
CA ASP A 292 -9.94 7.80 -34.36
C ASP A 292 -9.93 8.84 -33.23
N GLN A 293 -9.81 8.38 -31.99
CA GLN A 293 -9.75 9.25 -30.80
C GLN A 293 -8.34 9.80 -30.55
N ILE A 294 -7.30 9.09 -30.95
CA ILE A 294 -5.91 9.45 -30.63
C ILE A 294 -5.51 10.85 -31.12
N PRO A 295 -5.86 11.30 -32.34
CA PRO A 295 -5.46 12.62 -32.80
C PRO A 295 -5.97 13.79 -31.94
N THR A 296 -7.10 13.62 -31.28
CA THR A 296 -7.78 14.69 -30.52
C THR A 296 -7.79 14.48 -29.01
N TYR A 297 -7.39 13.29 -28.52
CA TYR A 297 -7.38 13.00 -27.09
C TYR A 297 -6.38 13.90 -26.35
N VAL A 298 -6.83 14.50 -25.25
CA VAL A 298 -5.96 15.28 -24.34
C VAL A 298 -5.70 14.46 -23.09
N PRO A 299 -4.45 14.01 -22.86
CA PRO A 299 -4.14 13.25 -21.67
C PRO A 299 -4.29 14.09 -20.40
N ASN A 300 -4.58 13.43 -19.29
CA ASN A 300 -4.65 14.08 -17.99
C ASN A 300 -3.28 14.69 -17.65
N LYS A 301 -3.24 15.99 -17.38
CA LYS A 301 -2.02 16.74 -17.08
C LYS A 301 -1.33 16.28 -15.78
N ASN A 302 -2.08 15.69 -14.87
CA ASN A 302 -1.59 15.24 -13.57
C ASN A 302 -1.03 13.80 -13.60
N ILE A 303 -1.15 13.08 -14.73
CA ILE A 303 -0.60 11.74 -14.87
C ILE A 303 0.77 11.82 -15.53
N ALA A 304 1.81 11.36 -14.82
CA ALA A 304 3.18 11.27 -15.31
C ALA A 304 3.35 10.12 -16.32
N SER A 305 2.63 10.16 -17.43
CA SER A 305 2.57 9.07 -18.42
C SER A 305 3.97 8.67 -18.94
N VAL A 306 4.90 9.63 -19.04
CA VAL A 306 6.27 9.37 -19.48
C VAL A 306 7.03 8.52 -18.46
N ASP A 307 6.91 8.81 -17.18
CA ASP A 307 7.58 8.02 -16.13
C ASP A 307 6.97 6.62 -16.02
N LEU A 308 5.65 6.51 -16.15
CA LEU A 308 4.97 5.21 -16.17
C LEU A 308 5.43 4.36 -17.37
N LEU A 309 5.59 4.96 -18.54
CA LEU A 309 6.15 4.28 -19.72
C LEU A 309 7.56 3.73 -19.47
N ARG A 310 8.34 4.37 -18.58
CA ARG A 310 9.71 3.95 -18.23
C ARG A 310 9.79 3.05 -17.01
N THR A 311 8.76 3.02 -16.17
CA THR A 311 8.86 2.41 -14.84
C THR A 311 8.61 0.92 -14.90
N THR A 312 9.67 0.14 -14.81
CA THR A 312 9.63 -1.28 -14.43
C THR A 312 10.76 -1.59 -13.48
N ASN A 313 10.68 -1.18 -12.23
CA ASN A 313 11.58 -1.63 -11.15
C ASN A 313 13.08 -1.66 -11.52
N GLY A 314 13.54 -0.73 -12.38
CA GLY A 314 14.92 -0.66 -12.86
C GLY A 314 15.31 -1.76 -13.87
N ASN A 315 14.36 -2.49 -14.42
CA ASN A 315 14.58 -3.45 -15.50
C ASN A 315 14.32 -2.83 -16.87
N ASP A 316 14.92 -3.42 -17.91
CA ASP A 316 14.61 -3.06 -19.29
C ASP A 316 13.15 -3.35 -19.58
N VAL A 317 12.45 -2.39 -20.20
CA VAL A 317 11.06 -2.52 -20.66
C VAL A 317 11.06 -2.59 -22.15
N ARG A 318 10.32 -3.53 -22.71
CA ARG A 318 10.13 -3.64 -24.13
C ARG A 318 8.67 -3.49 -24.50
N TYR A 319 8.40 -2.67 -25.49
CA TYR A 319 7.10 -2.49 -26.10
C TYR A 319 7.13 -2.93 -27.56
N VAL A 320 6.13 -3.68 -27.98
CA VAL A 320 5.84 -3.92 -29.41
C VAL A 320 5.01 -2.74 -29.92
N ILE A 321 5.32 -2.25 -31.12
CA ILE A 321 4.49 -1.23 -31.77
C ILE A 321 3.38 -1.97 -32.53
N THR A 322 2.26 -2.20 -31.86
CA THR A 322 1.16 -3.04 -32.39
C THR A 322 0.31 -2.35 -33.44
N GLU A 323 0.10 -1.03 -33.28
CA GLU A 323 -0.67 -0.23 -34.21
C GLU A 323 0.04 1.08 -34.54
N MET A 324 -0.25 1.63 -35.72
CA MET A 324 0.27 2.91 -36.20
C MET A 324 -0.79 3.68 -36.94
N SER A 325 -0.60 4.99 -37.10
CA SER A 325 -1.38 5.81 -38.01
C SER A 325 -1.36 5.25 -39.44
N SER A 326 -2.41 5.47 -40.19
CA SER A 326 -2.66 4.84 -41.51
C SER A 326 -1.47 4.99 -42.47
N GLU A 327 -0.78 6.12 -42.45
CA GLU A 327 0.40 6.35 -43.29
C GLU A 327 1.56 5.47 -42.91
N LEU A 328 1.87 5.34 -41.61
CA LEU A 328 2.95 4.49 -41.09
C LEU A 328 2.59 3.01 -41.21
N GLU A 329 1.33 2.65 -41.03
CA GLU A 329 0.83 1.29 -41.23
C GLU A 329 1.05 0.83 -42.68
N ALA A 330 0.73 1.68 -43.67
CA ALA A 330 1.00 1.39 -45.06
C ALA A 330 2.49 1.18 -45.34
N GLN A 331 3.39 1.90 -44.68
CA GLN A 331 4.82 1.67 -44.79
C GLN A 331 5.22 0.31 -44.18
N ARG A 332 4.66 -0.04 -43.02
CA ARG A 332 4.87 -1.33 -42.33
C ARG A 332 4.44 -2.51 -43.22
N ASP A 333 3.28 -2.40 -43.86
CA ASP A 333 2.76 -3.44 -44.75
C ASP A 333 3.66 -3.67 -45.97
N ILE A 334 4.18 -2.59 -46.57
CA ILE A 334 5.15 -2.70 -47.66
C ILE A 334 6.46 -3.36 -47.18
N ILE A 335 6.89 -3.10 -45.94
CA ILE A 335 8.07 -3.76 -45.35
C ILE A 335 7.79 -5.26 -45.20
N ARG A 336 6.63 -5.64 -44.66
CA ARG A 336 6.23 -7.05 -44.49
C ARG A 336 6.18 -7.80 -45.81
N GLU A 337 5.67 -7.17 -46.86
CA GLU A 337 5.59 -7.75 -48.18
C GLU A 337 7.01 -7.99 -48.81
N LYS A 338 7.93 -7.02 -48.65
CA LYS A 338 9.25 -7.05 -49.26
C LYS A 338 10.31 -7.76 -48.46
N LEU A 339 10.13 -7.88 -47.16
CA LEU A 339 11.06 -8.48 -46.21
C LEU A 339 10.32 -9.56 -45.39
N PRO A 340 10.18 -10.78 -45.96
CA PRO A 340 9.36 -11.84 -45.33
C PRO A 340 9.85 -12.27 -43.95
N ASN A 341 11.09 -11.90 -43.58
CA ASN A 341 11.65 -12.18 -42.26
C ASN A 341 11.35 -11.04 -41.25
N PHE A 342 10.82 -9.92 -41.70
CA PHE A 342 10.44 -8.81 -40.80
C PHE A 342 9.34 -9.26 -39.87
N ILE A 343 9.46 -8.89 -38.57
CA ILE A 343 8.47 -9.19 -37.53
C ILE A 343 7.69 -7.94 -37.22
N ASP A 344 8.33 -6.98 -36.51
CA ASP A 344 7.72 -5.73 -36.15
C ASP A 344 8.76 -4.69 -35.67
N PHE A 345 8.25 -3.52 -35.26
CA PHE A 345 9.01 -2.48 -34.58
C PHE A 345 8.80 -2.56 -33.07
N TYR A 346 9.85 -2.19 -32.32
CA TYR A 346 9.85 -2.24 -30.87
C TYR A 346 10.46 -0.97 -30.29
N LEU A 347 10.03 -0.59 -29.11
CA LEU A 347 10.67 0.40 -28.27
C LEU A 347 11.16 -0.28 -26.99
N GLU A 348 12.45 -0.17 -26.70
CA GLU A 348 13.02 -0.65 -25.43
C GLU A 348 13.54 0.55 -24.64
N LEU A 349 13.20 0.61 -23.37
CA LEU A 349 13.57 1.69 -22.44
C LEU A 349 14.36 1.11 -21.25
N ASN A 350 14.96 1.99 -20.45
CA ASN A 350 15.72 1.67 -19.24
C ASN A 350 16.93 0.75 -19.47
N ARG A 351 17.57 0.85 -20.60
CA ARG A 351 18.75 0.01 -20.91
C ARG A 351 19.92 0.29 -19.95
N LYS A 352 20.62 -0.80 -19.58
CA LYS A 352 21.76 -0.76 -18.63
C LYS A 352 23.12 -0.50 -19.29
N ASP A 353 23.19 -0.40 -20.61
CA ASP A 353 24.43 -0.30 -21.39
C ASP A 353 24.86 1.15 -21.72
N GLY A 354 24.29 2.11 -21.00
CA GLY A 354 24.62 3.55 -21.16
C GLY A 354 23.76 4.27 -22.18
N TYR A 355 22.65 3.66 -22.61
CA TYR A 355 21.61 4.26 -23.43
C TYR A 355 20.30 4.33 -22.66
N ASP A 356 19.50 5.36 -22.89
CA ASP A 356 18.15 5.49 -22.30
C ASP A 356 17.18 4.51 -22.92
N GLY A 357 17.40 4.15 -24.18
CA GLY A 357 16.57 3.19 -24.89
C GLY A 357 17.05 2.90 -26.31
N SER A 358 16.18 2.20 -27.04
CA SER A 358 16.46 1.75 -28.40
C SER A 358 15.14 1.61 -29.17
N PHE A 359 15.05 2.26 -30.33
CA PHE A 359 14.05 1.89 -31.33
C PHE A 359 14.58 0.68 -32.10
N ARG A 360 13.82 -0.40 -32.18
CA ARG A 360 14.29 -1.69 -32.70
C ARG A 360 13.43 -2.17 -33.88
N ILE A 361 14.11 -2.85 -34.81
CA ILE A 361 13.46 -3.58 -35.88
C ILE A 361 13.73 -5.06 -35.64
N GLY A 362 12.69 -5.84 -35.41
CA GLY A 362 12.77 -7.30 -35.25
C GLY A 362 12.65 -8.04 -36.57
N ALA A 363 13.49 -9.06 -36.74
CA ALA A 363 13.42 -9.96 -37.89
C ALA A 363 13.85 -11.37 -37.55
N TYR A 364 13.33 -12.36 -38.26
CA TYR A 364 13.78 -13.75 -38.14
C TYR A 364 15.11 -13.98 -38.89
N GLN A 365 16.04 -14.66 -38.23
CA GLN A 365 17.22 -15.25 -38.84
C GLN A 365 17.20 -16.74 -38.52
N GLY A 366 16.76 -17.56 -39.46
CA GLY A 366 16.44 -18.96 -39.23
C GLY A 366 15.24 -19.05 -38.24
N THR A 367 15.42 -19.71 -37.10
CA THR A 367 14.42 -19.85 -36.05
C THR A 367 14.56 -18.82 -34.91
N SER A 368 15.57 -17.95 -34.97
CA SER A 368 15.88 -16.98 -33.93
C SER A 368 15.41 -15.58 -34.31
N VAL A 369 14.86 -14.85 -33.36
CA VAL A 369 14.57 -13.42 -33.51
C VAL A 369 15.84 -12.61 -33.29
N LYS A 370 16.11 -11.67 -34.17
CA LYS A 370 17.22 -10.72 -34.10
C LYS A 370 16.70 -9.30 -34.21
N TYR A 371 17.41 -8.38 -33.57
CA TYR A 371 17.02 -6.98 -33.54
C TYR A 371 18.08 -6.09 -34.18
N TYR A 372 17.67 -5.15 -35.02
CA TYR A 372 18.44 -4.01 -35.42
C TYR A 372 18.09 -2.83 -34.53
N ASN A 373 19.06 -2.30 -33.77
CA ASN A 373 18.87 -1.28 -32.78
C ASN A 373 19.27 0.11 -33.30
N TYR A 374 18.44 1.08 -33.08
CA TYR A 374 18.76 2.52 -33.11
C TYR A 374 18.74 3.03 -31.68
N ASP A 375 19.92 2.99 -31.04
CA ASP A 375 20.07 3.35 -29.63
C ASP A 375 20.05 4.87 -29.49
N PHE A 376 19.37 5.37 -28.45
CA PHE A 376 19.35 6.79 -28.10
C PHE A 376 19.75 6.98 -26.64
N LYS A 377 20.48 8.08 -26.38
CA LYS A 377 20.96 8.42 -25.03
C LYS A 377 20.04 9.38 -24.31
N THR A 378 19.20 10.07 -25.04
CA THR A 378 18.38 11.14 -24.48
C THR A 378 16.91 10.79 -24.67
N PHE A 379 16.22 10.77 -23.53
CA PHE A 379 14.79 10.66 -23.40
C PHE A 379 14.37 11.82 -22.49
N GLU A 380 14.15 12.97 -23.11
CA GLU A 380 13.93 14.23 -22.39
C GLU A 380 12.45 14.56 -22.31
N LEU A 381 12.05 15.11 -21.14
CA LEU A 381 10.74 15.73 -20.97
C LEU A 381 10.73 17.10 -21.68
N LEU A 382 9.70 17.32 -22.49
CA LEU A 382 9.53 18.62 -23.15
C LEU A 382 8.71 19.57 -22.26
N ASP A 383 9.14 20.82 -22.17
CA ASP A 383 8.44 21.88 -21.45
C ASP A 383 8.13 21.57 -19.98
N ASN A 384 8.95 20.77 -19.31
CA ASN A 384 8.69 20.24 -17.97
C ASN A 384 7.36 19.48 -17.89
N SER A 385 6.90 18.92 -18.98
CA SER A 385 5.60 18.24 -19.07
C SER A 385 5.72 16.77 -18.64
N VAL A 386 4.81 16.29 -17.83
CA VAL A 386 4.75 14.91 -17.35
C VAL A 386 4.31 13.89 -18.41
N ASN A 387 3.89 14.35 -19.58
CA ASN A 387 3.37 13.50 -20.65
C ASN A 387 3.87 13.88 -22.05
N LYS A 388 4.95 14.66 -22.16
CA LYS A 388 5.58 14.99 -23.43
C LYS A 388 7.05 14.58 -23.42
N VAL A 389 7.50 13.93 -24.49
CA VAL A 389 8.85 13.39 -24.60
C VAL A 389 9.44 13.62 -25.99
N VAL A 390 10.74 13.76 -26.03
CA VAL A 390 11.52 13.65 -27.27
C VAL A 390 12.54 12.50 -27.16
N PHE A 391 12.70 11.76 -28.23
CA PHE A 391 13.75 10.76 -28.38
C PHE A 391 14.86 11.36 -29.25
N ASP A 392 16.04 11.60 -28.66
CA ASP A 392 17.17 12.18 -29.40
C ASP A 392 18.04 11.09 -30.00
N ASN A 393 18.19 11.13 -31.34
CA ASN A 393 19.02 10.20 -32.10
C ASN A 393 20.46 10.68 -32.35
N GLN A 394 20.84 11.89 -31.88
CA GLN A 394 22.15 12.46 -32.19
C GLN A 394 23.33 11.62 -31.66
N ALA A 395 23.09 10.81 -30.66
CA ALA A 395 24.07 9.89 -30.10
C ALA A 395 23.83 8.41 -30.54
N ALA A 396 22.88 8.16 -31.43
CA ALA A 396 22.49 6.81 -31.78
C ALA A 396 23.64 6.06 -32.46
N SER A 397 24.11 5.00 -31.83
CA SER A 397 24.93 3.99 -32.46
C SER A 397 24.02 2.89 -33.04
N SER A 398 24.23 2.49 -34.26
CA SER A 398 23.56 1.29 -34.76
C SER A 398 24.31 0.05 -34.27
N SER A 399 23.83 -0.60 -33.22
CA SER A 399 24.36 -1.89 -32.80
C SER A 399 23.57 -3.02 -33.49
N THR A 400 24.29 -3.94 -34.06
CA THR A 400 23.73 -5.09 -34.76
C THR A 400 24.15 -6.36 -34.05
N SER A 401 23.26 -6.90 -33.20
CA SER A 401 23.58 -8.23 -32.67
C SER A 401 22.96 -9.31 -33.56
N GLY A 402 23.80 -9.91 -34.38
CA GLY A 402 23.54 -11.20 -35.00
C GLY A 402 22.93 -11.26 -36.40
N PHE A 403 22.75 -10.13 -37.09
CA PHE A 403 22.41 -10.17 -38.52
C PHE A 403 23.63 -10.36 -39.41
N THR A 404 23.48 -10.99 -40.57
CA THR A 404 24.49 -10.93 -41.62
C THR A 404 24.41 -9.55 -42.29
N ASP A 405 25.55 -8.97 -42.66
CA ASP A 405 25.62 -7.62 -43.26
C ASP A 405 24.64 -7.40 -44.43
N LYS A 406 24.29 -8.46 -45.18
CA LYS A 406 23.41 -8.38 -46.33
C LYS A 406 21.95 -8.16 -45.99
N ASP A 407 21.44 -8.78 -44.93
CA ASP A 407 20.03 -8.67 -44.50
C ASP A 407 19.81 -7.32 -43.84
N LEU A 408 20.76 -6.90 -43.02
CA LEU A 408 20.77 -5.59 -42.37
C LEU A 408 20.79 -4.42 -43.35
N TYR A 409 21.61 -4.54 -44.36
CA TYR A 409 21.75 -3.52 -45.40
C TYR A 409 20.45 -3.33 -46.17
N SER A 410 19.70 -4.42 -46.39
CA SER A 410 18.38 -4.36 -47.04
C SER A 410 17.32 -3.69 -46.19
N ILE A 411 17.29 -3.99 -44.87
CA ILE A 411 16.36 -3.39 -43.94
C ILE A 411 16.69 -1.90 -43.72
N LYS A 412 17.96 -1.57 -43.44
CA LYS A 412 18.40 -0.19 -43.19
C LYS A 412 18.18 0.74 -44.39
N LYS A 413 18.41 0.27 -45.61
CA LYS A 413 18.23 1.06 -46.82
C LYS A 413 16.80 1.06 -47.37
N ASN A 414 15.90 0.28 -46.79
CA ASN A 414 14.51 0.30 -47.21
C ASN A 414 13.88 1.65 -46.88
N LYS A 415 13.39 2.34 -47.94
CA LYS A 415 12.80 3.67 -47.78
C LYS A 415 11.59 3.69 -46.85
N ASN A 416 10.85 2.59 -46.71
CA ASN A 416 9.66 2.51 -45.86
C ASN A 416 10.08 2.31 -44.40
N THR A 417 11.14 1.54 -44.11
CA THR A 417 11.75 1.47 -42.77
C THR A 417 12.25 2.86 -42.33
N LYS A 418 12.88 3.57 -43.27
CA LYS A 418 13.35 4.93 -43.02
C LYS A 418 12.18 5.87 -42.72
N ALA A 419 11.05 5.75 -43.34
CA ALA A 419 9.87 6.60 -43.07
C ALA A 419 9.35 6.41 -41.64
N VAL A 420 9.26 5.17 -41.13
CA VAL A 420 8.87 4.90 -39.75
C VAL A 420 9.92 5.41 -38.77
N TYR A 421 11.21 5.21 -39.07
CA TYR A 421 12.32 5.73 -38.30
C TYR A 421 12.31 7.26 -38.22
N ASP A 422 12.15 7.95 -39.36
CA ASP A 422 12.12 9.42 -39.41
C ASP A 422 10.93 9.99 -38.66
N ALA A 423 9.79 9.30 -38.65
CA ALA A 423 8.64 9.68 -37.86
C ALA A 423 8.91 9.56 -36.35
N PHE A 424 9.56 8.49 -35.91
CA PHE A 424 9.94 8.27 -34.52
C PHE A 424 11.00 9.28 -34.04
N PHE A 425 12.01 9.53 -34.83
CA PHE A 425 13.09 10.49 -34.51
C PHE A 425 12.91 11.86 -35.17
N SER A 426 11.68 12.36 -35.23
CA SER A 426 11.39 13.66 -35.87
C SER A 426 12.00 14.86 -35.18
N GLY A 427 12.41 14.73 -33.91
CA GLY A 427 12.90 15.82 -33.08
C GLY A 427 11.81 16.75 -32.54
N ASP A 428 10.60 16.68 -33.06
CA ASP A 428 9.45 17.49 -32.61
C ASP A 428 8.82 16.95 -31.30
N GLY A 429 9.10 15.68 -30.96
CA GLY A 429 8.60 14.99 -29.79
C GLY A 429 7.18 14.45 -29.91
N PHE A 430 6.76 13.82 -28.81
CA PHE A 430 5.47 13.11 -28.70
C PHE A 430 4.74 13.48 -27.42
N VAL A 431 3.41 13.45 -27.51
CA VAL A 431 2.55 13.30 -26.34
C VAL A 431 2.45 11.81 -26.03
N VAL A 432 2.70 11.44 -24.79
CA VAL A 432 2.52 10.08 -24.26
C VAL A 432 1.13 9.99 -23.62
N ILE A 433 0.34 9.05 -24.07
CA ILE A 433 -1.02 8.78 -23.58
C ILE A 433 -1.00 7.38 -22.98
N ARG A 434 -1.21 7.27 -21.69
CA ARG A 434 -1.37 5.97 -21.03
C ARG A 434 -2.80 5.48 -21.23
N ASP A 435 -2.97 4.34 -21.86
CA ASP A 435 -4.26 3.70 -22.06
C ASP A 435 -4.57 2.67 -20.95
N SER A 436 -3.55 1.87 -20.56
CA SER A 436 -3.61 0.93 -19.44
C SER A 436 -2.22 0.76 -18.82
N ASP A 437 -2.06 -0.18 -17.88
CA ASP A 437 -0.76 -0.48 -17.25
C ASP A 437 0.31 -0.92 -18.25
N THR A 438 -0.09 -1.59 -19.32
CA THR A 438 0.80 -2.17 -20.32
C THR A 438 0.64 -1.56 -21.71
N VAL A 439 -0.28 -0.61 -21.89
CA VAL A 439 -0.63 -0.02 -23.18
C VAL A 439 -0.47 1.50 -23.17
N TYR A 440 0.32 1.99 -24.11
CA TYR A 440 0.54 3.43 -24.32
C TYR A 440 0.35 3.80 -25.78
N TRP A 441 -0.01 5.06 -26.00
CA TRP A 441 0.04 5.67 -27.31
C TRP A 441 1.04 6.81 -27.30
N ILE A 442 1.87 6.90 -28.34
CA ILE A 442 2.69 8.09 -28.58
C ILE A 442 2.14 8.78 -29.84
N ARG A 443 1.87 10.06 -29.70
CA ARG A 443 1.34 10.89 -30.77
C ARG A 443 2.27 12.07 -31.02
N SER A 444 2.64 12.30 -32.27
CA SER A 444 3.51 13.41 -32.66
C SER A 444 2.93 14.78 -32.20
N LEU A 445 3.79 15.62 -31.67
CA LEU A 445 3.44 17.00 -31.33
C LEU A 445 3.27 17.89 -32.56
N LYS A 446 3.96 17.54 -33.65
CA LYS A 446 3.90 18.30 -34.92
C LYS A 446 2.68 17.97 -35.74
N ASP A 447 2.39 16.66 -35.90
CA ASP A 447 1.25 16.17 -36.65
C ASP A 447 0.46 15.17 -35.81
N PRO A 448 -0.70 15.57 -35.25
CA PRO A 448 -1.50 14.69 -34.42
C PRO A 448 -2.02 13.43 -35.15
N ASN A 449 -2.00 13.39 -36.48
CA ASN A 449 -2.37 12.20 -37.22
C ASN A 449 -1.24 11.16 -37.30
N VAL A 450 -0.04 11.49 -36.82
CA VAL A 450 1.10 10.56 -36.70
C VAL A 450 1.18 10.04 -35.28
N TRP A 451 0.90 8.76 -35.10
CA TRP A 451 0.89 8.09 -33.78
C TRP A 451 1.26 6.60 -33.87
N MET A 452 1.63 6.04 -32.75
CA MET A 452 1.97 4.62 -32.55
C MET A 452 1.38 4.12 -31.25
N LYS A 453 0.91 2.87 -31.23
CA LYS A 453 0.47 2.15 -30.03
C LYS A 453 1.59 1.23 -29.57
N LEU A 454 1.92 1.32 -28.32
CA LEU A 454 2.96 0.57 -27.62
C LEU A 454 2.28 -0.41 -26.66
N GLU A 455 2.54 -1.69 -26.80
CA GLU A 455 2.08 -2.72 -25.86
C GLU A 455 3.30 -3.43 -25.26
N GLU A 456 3.34 -3.58 -23.97
CA GLU A 456 4.43 -4.26 -23.26
C GLU A 456 4.53 -5.72 -23.73
N ASP A 457 5.79 -6.18 -24.05
CA ASP A 457 6.08 -7.48 -24.65
C ASP A 457 6.31 -8.57 -23.59
#